data_cc90ffa097cfe5f62c7932edbf782309
#
_entry.id   cc90ffa097cfe5f62c7932edbf782309
#
_cell.length_a   1.000
_cell.length_b   1.000
_cell.length_c   1.000
_cell.angle_alpha   90.00
_cell.angle_beta   90.00
_cell.angle_gamma   90.00
#
_symmetry.space_group_name_H-M   'P 1'
#
loop_
_entity.id
_entity.type
_entity.pdbx_description
1 polymer ?
#
loop_
_entity_poly.entity_id
_entity_poly.type
_entity_poly.pdbx_seq_one_letter_code
_entity_poly.pdbx_strand_id
1 'polypeptide(L)'
;MSKKYFYPVIFEPEEVGVYVYVPDIPGCNTQGDSLEEALEMVQEVIGLMLEGKKPEEYPQASKPNEINLEGSQFVMMVAFDKLAYDKKYNAKAVKKTLSIPAWLNNLAIDNDINFSNLLQRALINELGLNAR
;
A
#
# COMPACT_ATOMS: atom_id res chain seq x y z
N MET A 1 -5.20 -7.45 10.23
CA MET A 1 -4.14 -8.15 9.60
C MET A 1 -3.82 -7.59 8.27
N SER A 2 -2.55 -7.45 8.01
CA SER A 2 -2.12 -6.96 6.74
C SER A 2 -1.75 -8.10 5.83
N LYS A 3 -2.24 -8.10 4.61
CA LYS A 3 -1.88 -9.07 3.62
C LYS A 3 -0.79 -8.48 2.74
N LYS A 4 0.23 -9.27 2.42
CA LYS A 4 1.33 -8.84 1.59
C LYS A 4 1.26 -9.51 0.24
N TYR A 5 1.67 -8.78 -0.78
CA TYR A 5 1.73 -9.25 -2.15
C TYR A 5 3.18 -9.19 -2.59
N PHE A 6 3.68 -10.25 -3.18
CA PHE A 6 5.09 -10.36 -3.52
C PHE A 6 5.27 -10.33 -5.02
N TYR A 7 6.19 -9.50 -5.49
CA TYR A 7 6.51 -9.42 -6.91
C TYR A 7 8.00 -9.56 -7.11
N PRO A 8 8.42 -10.25 -8.18
CA PRO A 8 9.83 -10.23 -8.55
C PRO A 8 10.18 -8.85 -9.11
N VAL A 9 11.23 -8.27 -8.60
CA VAL A 9 11.66 -6.94 -8.97
C VAL A 9 13.09 -7.03 -9.50
N ILE A 10 13.35 -6.40 -10.64
CA ILE A 10 14.67 -6.40 -11.23
C ILE A 10 15.42 -5.15 -10.80
N PHE A 11 16.62 -5.35 -10.27
CA PHE A 11 17.50 -4.28 -9.84
C PHE A 11 18.69 -4.22 -10.79
N GLU A 12 18.98 -3.04 -11.27
CA GLU A 12 20.08 -2.84 -12.19
C GLU A 12 21.03 -1.78 -11.62
N PRO A 13 22.13 -2.20 -10.98
CA PRO A 13 23.11 -1.25 -10.50
C PRO A 13 23.71 -0.46 -11.65
N GLU A 14 23.87 0.83 -11.45
CA GLU A 14 24.44 1.73 -12.44
C GLU A 14 25.65 2.42 -11.83
N GLU A 15 26.34 3.24 -12.64
CA GLU A 15 27.46 4.00 -12.14
C GLU A 15 27.06 4.83 -10.93
N VAL A 16 25.89 5.44 -11.00
CA VAL A 16 25.33 6.18 -9.88
C VAL A 16 23.94 5.65 -9.63
N GLY A 17 23.76 5.00 -8.48
CA GLY A 17 22.46 4.54 -8.07
C GLY A 17 22.05 3.18 -8.62
N VAL A 18 20.79 2.87 -8.45
CA VAL A 18 20.21 1.58 -8.84
C VAL A 18 18.89 1.84 -9.54
N TYR A 19 18.76 1.36 -10.75
CA TYR A 19 17.49 1.39 -11.48
C TYR A 19 16.70 0.14 -11.12
N VAL A 20 15.38 0.30 -10.98
CA VAL A 20 14.50 -0.78 -10.54
C VAL A 20 13.25 -0.83 -11.39
N TYR A 21 12.79 -2.02 -11.74
CA TYR A 21 11.46 -2.11 -12.35
C TYR A 21 10.81 -3.45 -12.01
N VAL A 22 9.48 -3.46 -12.11
CA VAL A 22 8.66 -4.62 -11.78
C VAL A 22 8.06 -5.14 -13.07
N PRO A 23 8.56 -6.27 -13.59
CA PRO A 23 8.10 -6.76 -14.91
C PRO A 23 6.60 -7.03 -14.98
N ASP A 24 6.00 -7.49 -13.88
CA ASP A 24 4.58 -7.87 -13.88
C ASP A 24 3.64 -6.68 -13.79
N ILE A 25 4.16 -5.50 -13.49
CA ILE A 25 3.34 -4.28 -13.40
C ILE A 25 3.86 -3.30 -14.43
N PRO A 26 3.24 -3.23 -15.62
CA PRO A 26 3.74 -2.35 -16.69
C PRO A 26 3.86 -0.90 -16.24
N GLY A 27 4.96 -0.27 -16.58
CA GLY A 27 5.23 1.11 -16.21
C GLY A 27 5.73 1.30 -14.79
N CYS A 28 5.88 0.24 -14.04
CA CYS A 28 6.32 0.32 -12.64
C CYS A 28 7.83 0.30 -12.57
N ASN A 29 8.43 1.48 -12.58
CA ASN A 29 9.88 1.59 -12.50
C ASN A 29 10.28 2.84 -11.75
N THR A 30 11.48 2.82 -11.18
CA THR A 30 12.01 3.94 -10.43
C THR A 30 13.52 3.79 -10.29
N GLN A 31 14.14 4.64 -9.51
CA GLN A 31 15.56 4.50 -9.20
C GLN A 31 15.84 5.09 -7.83
N GLY A 32 16.94 4.68 -7.25
CA GLY A 32 17.39 5.21 -5.97
C GLY A 32 18.88 5.39 -6.00
N ASP A 33 19.40 6.16 -5.06
CA ASP A 33 20.84 6.43 -4.94
C ASP A 33 21.56 5.22 -4.33
N SER A 34 20.84 4.35 -3.66
CA SER A 34 21.38 3.15 -3.03
C SER A 34 20.38 2.01 -3.19
N LEU A 35 20.81 0.79 -2.87
CA LEU A 35 19.90 -0.34 -2.89
C LEU A 35 18.77 -0.16 -1.88
N GLU A 36 19.08 0.36 -0.71
CA GLU A 36 18.08 0.59 0.33
C GLU A 36 17.03 1.60 -0.14
N GLU A 37 17.48 2.70 -0.75
CA GLU A 37 16.55 3.69 -1.27
C GLU A 37 15.72 3.12 -2.41
N ALA A 38 16.36 2.34 -3.29
CA ALA A 38 15.64 1.72 -4.41
C ALA A 38 14.54 0.79 -3.92
N LEU A 39 14.79 0.05 -2.83
CA LEU A 39 13.76 -0.81 -2.23
C LEU A 39 12.58 -0.01 -1.70
N GLU A 40 12.83 1.11 -1.06
CA GLU A 40 11.75 1.97 -0.58
C GLU A 40 10.98 2.56 -1.75
N MET A 41 11.69 3.04 -2.75
CA MET A 41 11.06 3.69 -3.90
C MET A 41 10.21 2.72 -4.70
N VAL A 42 10.64 1.47 -4.83
CA VAL A 42 9.85 0.50 -5.61
C VAL A 42 8.58 0.11 -4.87
N GLN A 43 8.61 0.05 -3.55
CA GLN A 43 7.39 -0.21 -2.78
C GLN A 43 6.39 0.92 -2.95
N GLU A 44 6.88 2.14 -2.96
CA GLU A 44 6.03 3.30 -3.18
C GLU A 44 5.41 3.29 -4.58
N VAL A 45 6.22 2.99 -5.61
CA VAL A 45 5.70 3.01 -6.97
C VAL A 45 4.77 1.83 -7.25
N ILE A 46 4.99 0.68 -6.61
CA ILE A 46 4.03 -0.42 -6.68
C ILE A 46 2.68 0.05 -6.14
N GLY A 47 2.67 0.69 -4.97
CA GLY A 47 1.45 1.21 -4.39
C GLY A 47 0.75 2.20 -5.29
N LEU A 48 1.53 3.09 -5.90
CA LEU A 48 0.99 4.08 -6.83
C LEU A 48 0.33 3.42 -8.03
N MET A 49 0.98 2.43 -8.60
CA MET A 49 0.47 1.74 -9.79
C MET A 49 -0.75 0.87 -9.49
N LEU A 50 -0.87 0.38 -8.26
CA LEU A 50 -2.00 -0.46 -7.87
C LEU A 50 -3.14 0.34 -7.23
N GLU A 51 -2.96 1.64 -7.07
CA GLU A 51 -3.95 2.48 -6.43
C GLU A 51 -5.27 2.45 -7.22
N GLY A 52 -6.38 2.35 -6.51
CA GLY A 52 -7.69 2.26 -7.15
C GLY A 52 -8.09 0.88 -7.62
N LYS A 53 -7.17 -0.09 -7.55
CA LYS A 53 -7.48 -1.46 -7.93
C LYS A 53 -7.82 -2.29 -6.70
N LYS A 54 -8.71 -3.24 -6.86
CA LYS A 54 -8.98 -4.21 -5.81
C LYS A 54 -7.91 -5.30 -5.85
N PRO A 55 -7.61 -5.96 -4.73
CA PRO A 55 -6.57 -7.00 -4.74
C PRO A 55 -6.76 -8.08 -5.78
N GLU A 56 -8.01 -8.44 -6.10
CA GLU A 56 -8.27 -9.46 -7.13
C GLU A 56 -7.94 -8.96 -8.54
N GLU A 57 -7.74 -7.66 -8.69
CA GLU A 57 -7.34 -7.06 -9.97
C GLU A 57 -5.83 -6.88 -10.09
N TYR A 58 -5.09 -7.19 -9.04
CA TYR A 58 -3.64 -7.03 -9.07
C TYR A 58 -3.03 -8.00 -10.09
N PRO A 59 -2.00 -7.57 -10.81
CA PRO A 59 -1.32 -8.49 -11.73
C PRO A 59 -0.76 -9.70 -11.00
N GLN A 60 -0.80 -10.83 -11.66
CA GLN A 60 -0.26 -12.05 -11.10
C GLN A 60 1.27 -12.01 -11.16
N ALA A 61 1.92 -12.41 -10.09
CA ALA A 61 3.37 -12.38 -10.02
C ALA A 61 3.97 -13.55 -10.80
N SER A 62 5.02 -13.26 -11.57
CA SER A 62 5.80 -14.30 -12.21
C SER A 62 6.72 -14.95 -11.19
N LYS A 63 7.28 -16.10 -11.52
CA LYS A 63 8.28 -16.73 -10.68
C LYS A 63 9.64 -16.10 -10.94
N PRO A 64 10.46 -15.93 -9.90
CA PRO A 64 11.77 -15.29 -10.10
C PRO A 64 12.63 -16.00 -11.13
N ASN A 65 12.56 -17.32 -11.19
CA ASN A 65 13.40 -18.09 -12.11
C ASN A 65 12.92 -18.03 -13.54
N GLU A 66 11.78 -17.38 -13.81
CA GLU A 66 11.28 -17.17 -15.17
C GLU A 66 11.73 -15.83 -15.74
N ILE A 67 12.40 -15.01 -14.94
CA ILE A 67 12.82 -13.69 -15.34
C ILE A 67 14.18 -13.77 -16.01
N ASN A 68 14.29 -13.22 -17.20
CA ASN A 68 15.57 -13.15 -17.91
C ASN A 68 16.32 -11.89 -17.47
N LEU A 69 17.54 -12.08 -17.01
CA LEU A 69 18.37 -10.98 -16.54
C LEU A 69 19.51 -10.72 -17.50
N GLU A 70 19.95 -9.47 -17.56
CA GLU A 70 21.06 -9.04 -18.42
C GLU A 70 22.11 -8.31 -17.59
N GLY A 71 23.37 -8.47 -17.98
CA GLY A 71 24.44 -7.74 -17.34
C GLY A 71 24.49 -7.93 -15.85
N SER A 72 24.51 -6.84 -15.11
CA SER A 72 24.60 -6.85 -13.66
C SER A 72 23.25 -6.93 -12.96
N GLN A 73 22.19 -7.14 -13.71
CA GLN A 73 20.84 -7.20 -13.13
C GLN A 73 20.69 -8.37 -12.18
N PHE A 74 19.88 -8.17 -11.15
CA PHE A 74 19.50 -9.27 -10.26
C PHE A 74 18.05 -9.09 -9.85
N VAL A 75 17.42 -10.17 -9.44
CA VAL A 75 16.01 -10.17 -9.07
C VAL A 75 15.88 -10.42 -7.57
N MET A 76 14.97 -9.69 -6.95
CA MET A 76 14.59 -9.93 -5.56
C MET A 76 13.08 -9.93 -5.47
N MET A 77 12.54 -10.76 -4.59
CA MET A 77 11.11 -10.73 -4.31
C MET A 77 10.86 -9.60 -3.32
N VAL A 78 10.00 -8.67 -3.69
CA VAL A 78 9.69 -7.52 -2.87
C VAL A 78 8.24 -7.62 -2.40
N ALA A 79 8.04 -7.43 -1.10
CA ALA A 79 6.72 -7.48 -0.52
C ALA A 79 6.06 -6.11 -0.61
N PHE A 80 4.81 -6.09 -1.04
CA PHE A 80 3.99 -4.88 -1.01
C PHE A 80 2.88 -5.08 0.01
N ASP A 81 2.83 -4.20 1.01
CA ASP A 81 1.82 -4.20 2.06
C ASP A 81 0.89 -3.01 1.83
N LYS A 82 -0.31 -3.31 1.31
CA LYS A 82 -1.26 -2.25 0.97
C LYS A 82 -1.67 -1.44 2.19
N LEU A 83 -1.89 -2.09 3.33
CA LEU A 83 -2.29 -1.38 4.53
C LEU A 83 -1.20 -0.42 5.00
N ALA A 84 0.05 -0.87 5.00
CA ALA A 84 1.16 -0.01 5.38
C ALA A 84 1.31 1.16 4.42
N TYR A 85 1.14 0.89 3.11
CA TYR A 85 1.19 1.94 2.10
C TYR A 85 0.10 2.98 2.34
N ASP A 86 -1.14 2.55 2.58
CA ASP A 86 -2.26 3.45 2.80
C ASP A 86 -2.05 4.30 4.05
N LYS A 87 -1.54 3.70 5.12
CA LYS A 87 -1.28 4.45 6.35
C LYS A 87 -0.23 5.53 6.14
N LYS A 88 0.75 5.25 5.30
CA LYS A 88 1.84 6.20 5.05
C LYS A 88 1.47 7.31 4.08
N TYR A 89 0.77 6.97 3.01
CA TYR A 89 0.52 7.91 1.91
C TYR A 89 -0.92 8.40 1.83
N ASN A 90 -1.86 7.73 2.51
CA ASN A 90 -3.28 8.07 2.46
C ASN A 90 -3.85 8.31 3.85
N ALA A 91 -3.08 8.96 4.71
CA ALA A 91 -3.50 9.20 6.10
C ALA A 91 -4.39 10.41 6.26
N LYS A 92 -4.51 11.24 5.22
CA LYS A 92 -5.29 12.46 5.30
C LYS A 92 -6.77 12.13 5.50
N ALA A 93 -7.40 12.84 6.44
CA ALA A 93 -8.81 12.60 6.75
C ALA A 93 -9.71 12.95 5.57
N VAL A 94 -10.74 12.15 5.37
CA VAL A 94 -11.76 12.40 4.36
C VAL A 94 -13.10 12.60 5.07
N LYS A 95 -13.95 13.44 4.50
CA LYS A 95 -15.28 13.66 5.06
C LYS A 95 -16.22 12.56 4.59
N LYS A 96 -17.08 12.12 5.50
CA LYS A 96 -18.07 11.09 5.20
C LYS A 96 -19.42 11.54 5.71
N THR A 97 -20.39 11.60 4.82
CA THR A 97 -21.75 12.00 5.18
C THR A 97 -22.57 10.73 5.45
N LEU A 98 -23.14 10.66 6.63
CA LEU A 98 -23.88 9.48 7.07
C LEU A 98 -25.23 9.90 7.65
N SER A 99 -26.16 8.96 7.69
CA SER A 99 -27.49 9.20 8.25
C SER A 99 -27.73 8.29 9.43
N ILE A 100 -28.29 8.86 10.48
CA ILE A 100 -28.76 8.09 11.64
C ILE A 100 -30.12 8.66 12.06
N PRO A 101 -30.90 7.91 12.84
CA PRO A 101 -32.18 8.43 13.32
C PRO A 101 -32.00 9.72 14.13
N ALA A 102 -32.92 10.67 13.95
CA ALA A 102 -32.83 11.96 14.65
C ALA A 102 -32.76 11.80 16.17
N TRP A 103 -33.54 10.87 16.72
CA TRP A 103 -33.55 10.68 18.17
C TRP A 103 -32.19 10.22 18.69
N LEU A 104 -31.50 9.37 17.91
CA LEU A 104 -30.19 8.87 18.30
C LEU A 104 -29.14 9.98 18.20
N ASN A 105 -29.25 10.77 17.16
CA ASN A 105 -28.39 11.93 16.97
C ASN A 105 -28.51 12.89 18.16
N ASN A 106 -29.75 13.20 18.56
CA ASN A 106 -30.01 14.13 19.66
C ASN A 106 -29.44 13.60 20.98
N LEU A 107 -29.63 12.33 21.22
CA LEU A 107 -29.13 11.70 22.43
C LEU A 107 -27.60 11.72 22.47
N ALA A 108 -26.96 11.45 21.34
CA ALA A 108 -25.51 11.46 21.26
C ALA A 108 -24.95 12.88 21.47
N ILE A 109 -25.58 13.87 20.90
CA ILE A 109 -25.18 15.27 21.09
C ILE A 109 -25.34 15.65 22.57
N ASP A 110 -26.43 15.25 23.19
CA ASP A 110 -26.66 15.55 24.61
C ASP A 110 -25.60 14.92 25.51
N ASN A 111 -24.97 13.87 25.05
CA ASN A 111 -23.94 13.18 25.81
C ASN A 111 -22.53 13.47 25.31
N ASP A 112 -22.37 14.51 24.52
CA ASP A 112 -21.08 15.00 24.05
C ASP A 112 -20.27 13.94 23.30
N ILE A 113 -20.94 13.13 22.51
CA ILE A 113 -20.26 12.08 21.72
C ILE A 113 -19.48 12.72 20.55
N ASN A 114 -18.21 12.35 20.43
CA ASN A 114 -17.41 12.71 19.28
C ASN A 114 -17.66 11.67 18.19
N PHE A 115 -18.48 12.02 17.21
CA PHE A 115 -18.92 11.09 16.16
C PHE A 115 -17.74 10.56 15.33
N SER A 116 -16.82 11.44 14.94
CA SER A 116 -15.69 11.02 14.13
C SER A 116 -14.80 10.02 14.86
N ASN A 117 -14.54 10.30 16.13
CA ASN A 117 -13.70 9.41 16.93
C ASN A 117 -14.39 8.06 17.14
N LEU A 118 -15.69 8.09 17.46
CA LEU A 118 -16.44 6.87 17.68
C LEU A 118 -16.48 6.02 16.41
N LEU A 119 -16.72 6.64 15.27
CA LEU A 119 -16.76 5.93 14.00
C LEU A 119 -15.41 5.28 13.68
N GLN A 120 -14.32 6.02 13.87
CA GLN A 120 -12.99 5.46 13.61
C GLN A 120 -12.72 4.25 14.48
N ARG A 121 -13.04 4.35 15.78
CA ARG A 121 -12.83 3.23 16.70
C ARG A 121 -13.68 2.02 16.33
N ALA A 122 -14.92 2.28 15.92
CA ALA A 122 -15.81 1.20 15.51
C ALA A 122 -15.29 0.51 14.24
N LEU A 123 -14.81 1.28 13.28
CA LEU A 123 -14.27 0.72 12.04
C LEU A 123 -12.99 -0.08 12.31
N ILE A 124 -12.12 0.43 13.14
CA ILE A 124 -10.89 -0.28 13.51
C ILE A 124 -11.24 -1.62 14.15
N ASN A 125 -12.22 -1.59 15.04
CA ASN A 125 -12.67 -2.80 15.72
C ASN A 125 -13.31 -3.78 14.74
N GLU A 126 -14.19 -3.29 13.89
CA GLU A 126 -14.92 -4.12 12.92
C GLU A 126 -13.94 -4.79 11.94
N LEU A 127 -12.89 -4.08 11.55
CA LEU A 127 -11.90 -4.58 10.60
C LEU A 127 -10.81 -5.42 11.25
N GLY A 128 -10.85 -5.58 12.57
CA GLY A 128 -9.85 -6.36 13.29
C GLY A 128 -8.47 -5.72 13.31
N LEU A 129 -8.42 -4.40 13.23
CA LEU A 129 -7.16 -3.66 13.20
C LEU A 129 -6.68 -3.21 14.58
N ASN A 130 -7.30 -3.69 15.63
CA ASN A 130 -6.90 -3.39 16.99
C ASN A 130 -5.60 -3.99 17.23
N ALA A 131 -4.66 -3.27 17.01
CA ALA A 131 -3.40 -3.79 17.18
C ALA A 131 -3.12 -3.91 18.55
N ARG A 132 -2.76 -4.73 18.86
CA ARG A 132 -2.25 -4.85 19.97
C ARG A 132 -1.37 -5.55 19.90
#